data_fae0f6f9e6330b90837b496dd2b8950b
#
_entry.id   fae0f6f9e6330b90837b496dd2b8950b
#
_cell.length_a   1.000
_cell.length_b   1.000
_cell.length_c   1.000
_cell.angle_alpha   90.00
_cell.angle_beta   90.00
_cell.angle_gamma   90.00
#
_symmetry.space_group_name_H-M   'P 1'
#
loop_
_entity.id
_entity.type
_entity.pdbx_description
1 polymer ?
#
loop_
_entity_poly.entity_id
_entity_poly.type
_entity_poly.pdbx_seq_one_letter_code
_entity_poly.pdbx_strand_id
1 'polypeptide(L)'
;MEKTYNINGTSYTVNELIAIMREQLPGLKKYSHFADAEIEFCRQNKEGALFFYISKDNGEDMMVKIGPEETIYWDWTGQVMD
;
A
#
# COMPACT_ATOMS: atom_id res chain seq x y z
N MET A 1 -13.67 15.92 -7.47
CA MET A 1 -14.17 14.99 -6.46
C MET A 1 -13.23 13.78 -6.38
N GLU A 2 -12.69 13.51 -5.21
CA GLU A 2 -11.80 12.40 -5.05
C GLU A 2 -12.55 11.07 -5.02
N LYS A 3 -11.99 10.08 -5.69
CA LYS A 3 -12.53 8.74 -5.64
C LYS A 3 -12.18 8.10 -4.31
N THR A 4 -13.13 7.41 -3.71
CA THR A 4 -12.89 6.65 -2.48
C THR A 4 -12.98 5.16 -2.75
N TYR A 5 -12.35 4.40 -1.88
CA TYR A 5 -12.34 2.94 -1.94
C TYR A 5 -12.85 2.40 -0.61
N ASN A 6 -13.78 1.47 -0.68
CA ASN A 6 -14.34 0.87 0.53
C ASN A 6 -13.51 -0.36 0.94
N ILE A 7 -13.10 -0.36 2.20
CA ILE A 7 -12.38 -1.49 2.79
C ILE A 7 -13.09 -1.81 4.10
N ASN A 8 -13.69 -2.98 4.16
CA ASN A 8 -14.36 -3.48 5.36
C ASN A 8 -15.37 -2.46 5.94
N GLY A 9 -16.14 -1.82 5.06
CA GLY A 9 -17.18 -0.89 5.48
C GLY A 9 -16.73 0.56 5.66
N THR A 10 -15.44 0.84 5.56
CA THR A 10 -14.90 2.19 5.69
C THR A 10 -14.38 2.68 4.33
N SER A 11 -14.73 3.92 3.98
CA SER A 11 -14.28 4.53 2.72
C SER A 11 -13.02 5.36 2.94
N TYR A 12 -12.06 5.19 2.06
CA TYR A 12 -10.77 5.89 2.12
C TYR A 12 -10.45 6.54 0.79
N THR A 13 -9.80 7.69 0.81
CA THR A 13 -9.16 8.21 -0.39
C THR A 13 -7.79 7.56 -0.54
N VAL A 14 -7.21 7.66 -1.73
CA VAL A 14 -5.84 7.14 -1.96
C VAL A 14 -4.86 7.82 -1.00
N ASN A 15 -4.99 9.12 -0.80
CA ASN A 15 -4.08 9.85 0.10
C ASN A 15 -4.20 9.38 1.55
N GLU A 16 -5.40 9.05 1.99
CA GLU A 16 -5.60 8.49 3.34
C GLU A 16 -4.91 7.13 3.49
N LEU A 17 -5.02 6.29 2.48
CA LEU A 17 -4.38 4.97 2.50
C LEU A 17 -2.86 5.10 2.49
N ILE A 18 -2.33 6.01 1.69
CA ILE A 18 -0.89 6.28 1.66
C ILE A 18 -0.40 6.76 3.03
N ALA A 19 -1.16 7.62 3.69
CA ALA A 19 -0.80 8.11 5.03
C ALA A 19 -0.74 6.97 6.04
N ILE A 20 -1.69 6.04 5.98
CA ILE A 20 -1.70 4.87 6.86
C ILE A 20 -0.45 4.02 6.63
N MET A 21 -0.09 3.78 5.38
CA MET A 21 1.10 3.00 5.05
C MET A 21 2.38 3.68 5.54
N ARG A 22 2.50 4.99 5.36
CA ARG A 22 3.66 5.75 5.83
C ARG A 22 3.81 5.70 7.35
N GLU A 23 2.69 5.67 8.05
CA GLU A 23 2.70 5.58 9.49
C GLU A 23 3.17 4.22 9.98
N GLN A 24 2.86 3.15 9.24
CA GLN A 24 3.24 1.80 9.62
C GLN A 24 4.67 1.42 9.24
N LEU A 25 5.19 1.97 8.15
CA LEU A 25 6.50 1.58 7.62
C LEU A 25 7.64 1.65 8.64
N PRO A 26 7.79 2.73 9.41
CA PRO A 26 8.92 2.80 10.36
C PRO A 26 8.90 1.72 11.44
N GLY A 27 7.73 1.15 11.72
CA GLY A 27 7.58 0.08 12.71
C GLY A 27 7.88 -1.32 12.17
N LEU A 28 8.09 -1.44 10.86
CA LEU A 28 8.33 -2.73 10.22
C LEU A 28 9.84 -2.93 10.05
N LYS A 29 10.43 -3.76 10.90
CA LYS A 29 11.89 -3.97 10.87
C LYS A 29 12.44 -4.27 9.49
N LYS A 30 11.73 -5.11 8.73
CA LYS A 30 12.18 -5.54 7.41
C LYS A 30 12.07 -4.45 6.35
N TYR A 31 11.12 -3.53 6.51
CA TYR A 31 10.80 -2.54 5.50
C TYR A 31 10.98 -1.11 5.96
N SER A 32 11.56 -0.90 7.14
CA SER A 32 11.68 0.44 7.71
C SER A 32 12.49 1.39 6.82
N HIS A 33 13.40 0.85 6.02
CA HIS A 33 14.20 1.66 5.09
C HIS A 33 13.37 2.25 3.93
N PHE A 34 12.12 1.83 3.78
CA PHE A 34 11.21 2.41 2.80
C PHE A 34 10.40 3.59 3.35
N ALA A 35 10.66 4.01 4.59
CA ALA A 35 9.86 5.08 5.21
C ALA A 35 9.83 6.38 4.39
N ASP A 36 10.91 6.67 3.65
CA ASP A 36 11.02 7.88 2.82
C ASP A 36 10.70 7.62 1.34
N ALA A 37 10.27 6.41 1.00
CA ALA A 37 10.01 6.05 -0.39
C ALA A 37 8.74 6.70 -0.92
N GLU A 38 8.63 6.79 -2.24
CA GLU A 38 7.40 7.25 -2.88
C GLU A 38 6.39 6.12 -2.93
N ILE A 39 5.13 6.46 -2.69
CA ILE A 39 4.03 5.50 -2.68
C ILE A 39 3.02 5.91 -3.75
N GLU A 40 2.73 5.00 -4.68
CA GLU A 40 1.76 5.24 -5.74
C GLU A 40 0.67 4.18 -5.73
N PHE A 41 -0.57 4.60 -6.00
CA PHE A 41 -1.67 3.68 -6.18
C PHE A 41 -1.56 3.02 -7.56
N CYS A 42 -1.69 1.69 -7.63
CA CYS A 42 -1.63 0.94 -8.87
C CYS A 42 -3.01 0.55 -9.40
N ARG A 43 -3.73 -0.28 -8.65
CA ARG A 43 -5.01 -0.80 -9.13
C ARG A 43 -5.83 -1.41 -8.00
N GLN A 44 -7.08 -1.71 -8.31
CA GLN A 44 -7.97 -2.48 -7.45
C GLN A 44 -8.31 -3.80 -8.18
N ASN A 45 -8.28 -4.91 -7.47
CA ASN A 45 -8.63 -6.19 -8.08
C ASN A 45 -10.12 -6.50 -7.94
N LYS A 46 -10.55 -7.67 -8.45
CA LYS A 46 -11.96 -8.09 -8.43
C LYS A 46 -12.52 -8.26 -7.03
N GLU A 47 -11.68 -8.59 -6.08
CA GLU A 47 -12.10 -8.84 -4.70
C GLU A 47 -12.15 -7.57 -3.86
N GLY A 48 -11.72 -6.46 -4.43
CA GLY A 48 -11.71 -5.18 -3.75
C GLY A 48 -10.37 -4.82 -3.12
N ALA A 49 -9.37 -5.69 -3.20
CA ALA A 49 -8.05 -5.37 -2.68
C ALA A 49 -7.39 -4.27 -3.50
N LEU A 50 -6.62 -3.43 -2.84
CA LEU A 50 -5.93 -2.30 -3.45
C LEU A 50 -4.43 -2.58 -3.49
N PHE A 51 -3.81 -2.24 -4.61
CA PHE A 51 -2.39 -2.46 -4.81
C PHE A 51 -1.66 -1.15 -4.94
N PHE A 52 -0.56 -1.03 -4.20
CA PHE A 52 0.29 0.16 -4.19
C PHE A 52 1.72 -0.25 -4.51
N TYR A 53 2.45 0.67 -5.14
CA TYR A 53 3.85 0.49 -5.48
C TYR A 53 4.67 1.49 -4.68
N ILE A 54 5.69 0.98 -4.00
CA ILE A 54 6.59 1.79 -3.20
C ILE A 54 7.98 1.70 -3.82
N SER A 55 8.59 2.85 -4.10
CA SER A 55 9.89 2.89 -4.75
C SER A 55 10.82 3.90 -4.11
N LYS A 56 12.12 3.60 -4.15
CA LYS A 56 13.17 4.49 -3.67
C LYS A 56 14.08 4.91 -4.82
N ASP A 57 14.78 6.01 -4.63
CA ASP A 57 15.70 6.55 -5.62
C ASP A 57 16.84 5.61 -5.97
N ASN A 58 17.19 4.70 -5.06
CA ASN A 58 18.29 3.76 -5.29
C ASN A 58 17.88 2.53 -6.10
N GLY A 59 16.66 2.50 -6.60
CA GLY A 59 16.15 1.37 -7.40
C GLY A 59 15.46 0.28 -6.62
N GLU A 60 15.44 0.37 -5.29
CA GLU A 60 14.69 -0.59 -4.48
C GLU A 60 13.20 -0.31 -4.58
N ASP A 61 12.40 -1.37 -4.65
CA ASP A 61 10.96 -1.24 -4.72
C ASP A 61 10.27 -2.41 -4.04
N MET A 62 8.99 -2.22 -3.76
CA MET A 62 8.14 -3.30 -3.28
C MET A 62 6.69 -3.02 -3.61
N MET A 63 5.88 -4.05 -3.60
CA MET A 63 4.43 -3.93 -3.78
C MET A 63 3.74 -4.11 -2.44
N VAL A 64 2.63 -3.42 -2.26
CA VAL A 64 1.81 -3.52 -1.06
C VAL A 64 0.38 -3.79 -1.48
N LYS A 65 -0.25 -4.73 -0.81
CA LYS A 65 -1.66 -5.06 -1.03
C LYS A 65 -2.43 -4.75 0.24
N ILE A 66 -3.49 -3.98 0.13
CA ILE A 66 -4.44 -3.79 1.21
C ILE A 66 -5.68 -4.60 0.85
N GLY A 67 -5.90 -5.67 1.58
CA GLY A 67 -7.02 -6.57 1.31
C GLY A 67 -8.35 -5.99 1.77
N PRO A 68 -9.45 -6.62 1.37
CA PRO A 68 -10.80 -6.12 1.71
C PRO A 68 -11.09 -6.14 3.22
N GLU A 69 -10.22 -6.75 4.02
CA GLU A 69 -10.38 -6.83 5.48
C GLU A 69 -9.43 -5.89 6.24
N GLU A 70 -8.96 -4.86 5.57
CA GLU A 70 -8.02 -3.87 6.12
C GLU A 70 -6.64 -4.43 6.49
N THR A 71 -6.35 -5.67 6.08
CA THR A 71 -5.03 -6.26 6.31
C THR A 71 -4.06 -5.77 5.25
N ILE A 72 -2.92 -5.28 5.68
CA ILE A 72 -1.87 -4.81 4.78
C ILE A 72 -0.84 -5.92 4.61
N TYR A 73 -0.64 -6.34 3.37
CA TYR A 73 0.34 -7.37 3.03
C TYR A 73 1.53 -6.68 2.37
N TRP A 74 2.69 -6.80 2.99
CA TRP A 74 3.93 -6.20 2.50
C TRP A 74 4.73 -7.22 1.73
N ASP A 75 5.16 -6.89 0.52
CA ASP A 75 5.90 -7.82 -0.32
C ASP A 75 7.13 -7.15 -0.93
N TRP A 76 8.29 -7.57 -0.46
CA TRP A 76 9.58 -7.10 -0.94
C TRP A 76 9.86 -7.45 -2.40
N THR A 77 9.34 -8.58 -2.88
CA THR A 77 9.67 -9.09 -4.21
C THR A 77 9.01 -8.34 -5.35
N GLY A 78 8.07 -7.47 -5.05
CA GLY A 78 7.30 -6.79 -6.07
C GLY A 78 6.20 -7.64 -6.69
N GLN A 79 5.98 -8.83 -6.16
CA GLN A 79 4.94 -9.74 -6.63
C GLN A 79 3.91 -9.98 -5.55
N VAL A 80 2.85 -9.22 -5.58
CA VAL A 80 1.77 -9.38 -4.62
C VAL A 80 0.71 -10.29 -5.22
N MET A 81 0.35 -11.33 -4.49
CA MET A 81 -0.67 -12.27 -4.93
C MET A 81 -2.06 -11.64 -4.89
N ASP A 82 -2.74 -11.78 -6.01
CA ASP A 82 -4.13 -11.35 -6.10
C ASP A 82 -5.06 -12.26 -5.33
#